data_de24bcbd0c0dad34a2abb0a758ea849e
#
_entry.id   de24bcbd0c0dad34a2abb0a758ea849e
#
_cell.length_a   1.000
_cell.length_b   1.000
_cell.length_c   1.000
_cell.angle_alpha   90.00
_cell.angle_beta   90.00
_cell.angle_gamma   90.00
#
_symmetry.space_group_name_H-M   'P 1'
#
loop_
_entity.id
_entity.type
_entity.pdbx_description
1 polymer ?
#
loop_
_entity_poly.entity_id
_entity_poly.type
_entity_poly.pdbx_seq_one_letter_code
_entity_poly.pdbx_strand_id
1 'polypeptide(L)'
;MNSPDESCLDPEVDFLFQLFGGDDLIKSDIVAAELEFIQHLKALLASKLHANLVPRLSGSLPRLLASLRKGDRIRQISDQIAGDPEVLANIMRAVNSPFYRLRSKKIESVDQALVILGEKGIREVIAAVTMKPIMTIQSNEGIDSALWDDSTKCAAVCRMLSDGAGSEDSFSAYLSGLMHSVGLIAILRQLAKATPPLKSELSKPFTSAFVRELRKIYPRPMQIAMQWELSEESLKIFAAFASDNQGDSPSLEILREAIFLTRANTLWRHGHYV
;
A
#
# COMPACT_ATOMS: atom_id res chain seq x y z
N MET A 1 29.38 -23.23 -16.36
CA MET A 1 28.02 -23.31 -15.84
C MET A 1 27.52 -21.89 -15.78
N ASN A 2 26.70 -21.51 -16.76
CA ASN A 2 26.19 -20.14 -16.90
C ASN A 2 25.21 -19.85 -15.75
N SER A 3 25.48 -18.73 -15.06
CA SER A 3 24.49 -18.11 -14.15
C SER A 3 23.19 -17.89 -14.91
N PRO A 4 22.03 -18.10 -14.29
CA PRO A 4 20.77 -17.77 -14.95
C PRO A 4 20.75 -16.27 -15.23
N ASP A 5 20.35 -15.97 -16.46
CA ASP A 5 20.23 -14.66 -17.07
C ASP A 5 19.56 -13.64 -16.10
N GLU A 6 20.33 -12.63 -15.68
CA GLU A 6 19.86 -11.54 -14.80
C GLU A 6 18.93 -10.54 -15.53
N SER A 7 18.47 -10.87 -16.72
CA SER A 7 17.69 -9.99 -17.59
C SER A 7 16.17 -10.11 -17.45
N CYS A 8 15.65 -10.87 -16.50
CA CYS A 8 14.22 -10.86 -16.23
C CYS A 8 13.90 -9.65 -15.36
N LEU A 9 13.35 -8.60 -15.99
CA LEU A 9 12.82 -7.41 -15.32
C LEU A 9 11.82 -7.82 -14.25
N ASP A 10 12.14 -7.55 -12.99
CA ASP A 10 11.23 -7.70 -11.85
C ASP A 10 10.80 -6.29 -11.37
N PRO A 11 9.68 -5.75 -11.86
CA PRO A 11 9.24 -4.40 -11.50
C PRO A 11 9.06 -4.18 -10.01
N GLU A 12 8.84 -5.25 -9.23
CA GLU A 12 8.77 -5.14 -7.77
C GLU A 12 10.13 -4.85 -7.17
N VAL A 13 11.15 -5.57 -7.60
CA VAL A 13 12.52 -5.37 -7.11
C VAL A 13 13.07 -4.03 -7.60
N ASP A 14 12.85 -3.70 -8.87
CA ASP A 14 13.32 -2.46 -9.46
C ASP A 14 12.65 -1.23 -8.84
N PHE A 15 11.35 -1.32 -8.53
CA PHE A 15 10.65 -0.27 -7.79
C PHE A 15 11.24 -0.07 -6.38
N LEU A 16 11.56 -1.15 -5.68
CA LEU A 16 12.21 -1.06 -4.37
C LEU A 16 13.61 -0.47 -4.50
N PHE A 17 14.36 -0.84 -5.54
CA PHE A 17 15.67 -0.24 -5.81
C PHE A 17 15.54 1.27 -6.00
N GLN A 18 14.60 1.73 -6.82
CA GLN A 18 14.36 3.15 -7.00
C GLN A 18 13.96 3.85 -5.69
N LEU A 19 13.10 3.21 -4.89
CA LEU A 19 12.64 3.76 -3.61
C LEU A 19 13.78 3.91 -2.58
N PHE A 20 14.76 3.00 -2.59
CA PHE A 20 15.84 2.94 -1.62
C PHE A 20 17.15 3.58 -2.09
N GLY A 21 17.21 4.22 -3.24
CA GLY A 21 18.38 4.96 -3.67
C GLY A 21 18.71 4.88 -5.17
N GLY A 22 17.97 4.10 -5.94
CA GLY A 22 18.17 4.02 -7.39
C GLY A 22 19.59 3.59 -7.77
N ASP A 23 20.26 4.41 -8.58
CA ASP A 23 21.63 4.15 -9.07
C ASP A 23 22.70 4.23 -7.98
N ASP A 24 22.39 4.81 -6.82
CA ASP A 24 23.31 4.91 -5.68
C ASP A 24 23.41 3.60 -4.87
N LEU A 25 22.58 2.59 -5.19
CA LEU A 25 22.65 1.30 -4.52
C LEU A 25 24.00 0.62 -4.72
N ILE A 26 24.56 0.14 -3.62
CA ILE A 26 25.84 -0.59 -3.64
C ILE A 26 25.58 -2.01 -4.15
N LYS A 27 26.15 -2.35 -5.31
CA LYS A 27 26.10 -3.73 -5.86
C LYS A 27 27.06 -4.63 -5.06
N SER A 28 26.66 -5.01 -3.86
CA SER A 28 27.46 -5.85 -2.97
C SER A 28 26.59 -6.77 -2.14
N ASP A 29 27.23 -7.67 -1.41
CA ASP A 29 26.60 -8.48 -0.41
C ASP A 29 26.09 -7.62 0.76
N ILE A 30 25.14 -8.18 1.50
CA ILE A 30 24.53 -7.53 2.65
C ILE A 30 25.59 -7.21 3.72
N VAL A 31 25.59 -5.99 4.23
CA VAL A 31 26.51 -5.59 5.30
C VAL A 31 25.96 -5.95 6.69
N ALA A 32 26.84 -5.94 7.70
CA ALA A 32 26.51 -6.41 9.04
C ALA A 32 25.30 -5.68 9.66
N ALA A 33 25.20 -4.38 9.51
CA ALA A 33 24.09 -3.58 10.02
C ALA A 33 22.74 -3.92 9.34
N GLU A 34 22.77 -4.15 8.04
CA GLU A 34 21.59 -4.57 7.27
C GLU A 34 21.16 -5.98 7.67
N LEU A 35 22.12 -6.88 7.86
CA LEU A 35 21.85 -8.26 8.32
C LEU A 35 21.23 -8.25 9.72
N GLU A 36 21.76 -7.46 10.65
CA GLU A 36 21.22 -7.27 11.99
C GLU A 36 19.77 -6.77 11.94
N PHE A 37 19.49 -5.77 11.10
CA PHE A 37 18.14 -5.26 10.91
C PHE A 37 17.19 -6.32 10.33
N ILE A 38 17.61 -7.10 9.34
CA ILE A 38 16.82 -8.21 8.79
C ILE A 38 16.53 -9.26 9.84
N GLN A 39 17.50 -9.62 10.67
CA GLN A 39 17.31 -10.57 11.77
C GLN A 39 16.34 -10.04 12.82
N HIS A 40 16.46 -8.75 13.17
CA HIS A 40 15.52 -8.07 14.05
C HIS A 40 14.09 -8.10 13.50
N LEU A 41 13.89 -7.78 12.23
CA LEU A 41 12.58 -7.86 11.57
C LEU A 41 12.00 -9.28 11.60
N LYS A 42 12.82 -10.28 11.26
CA LYS A 42 12.39 -11.69 11.28
C LYS A 42 11.98 -12.14 12.70
N ALA A 43 12.74 -11.73 13.71
CA ALA A 43 12.42 -12.02 15.11
C ALA A 43 11.12 -11.31 15.56
N LEU A 44 10.95 -10.05 15.17
CA LEU A 44 9.76 -9.27 15.48
C LEU A 44 8.49 -9.88 14.85
N LEU A 45 8.58 -10.30 13.58
CA LEU A 45 7.50 -10.98 12.88
C LEU A 45 7.14 -12.34 13.47
N ALA A 46 8.11 -13.07 14.04
CA ALA A 46 7.88 -14.34 14.73
C ALA A 46 7.32 -14.16 16.15
N SER A 47 7.41 -12.98 16.73
CA SER A 47 6.97 -12.69 18.09
C SER A 47 5.50 -12.28 18.14
N LYS A 48 4.89 -12.30 19.36
CA LYS A 48 3.54 -11.74 19.59
C LYS A 48 3.49 -10.23 19.43
N LEU A 49 4.63 -9.55 19.37
CA LEU A 49 4.74 -8.09 19.19
C LEU A 49 4.52 -7.65 17.75
N HIS A 50 4.41 -8.58 16.81
CA HIS A 50 4.12 -8.27 15.41
C HIS A 50 2.85 -7.42 15.23
N ALA A 51 1.87 -7.57 16.13
CA ALA A 51 0.65 -6.76 16.15
C ALA A 51 0.90 -5.23 16.23
N ASN A 52 2.07 -4.81 16.74
CA ASN A 52 2.43 -3.40 16.87
C ASN A 52 3.19 -2.84 15.65
N LEU A 53 3.48 -3.69 14.65
CA LEU A 53 4.15 -3.26 13.41
C LEU A 53 3.27 -2.38 12.57
N VAL A 54 1.99 -2.69 12.52
CA VAL A 54 1.00 -1.95 11.72
C VAL A 54 0.22 -1.02 12.66
N PRO A 55 0.05 0.25 12.30
CA PRO A 55 -0.71 1.19 13.11
C PRO A 55 -2.14 0.72 13.34
N ARG A 56 -2.67 1.02 14.50
CA ARG A 56 -4.10 0.85 14.75
C ARG A 56 -4.87 1.97 14.08
N LEU A 57 -6.00 1.64 13.50
CA LEU A 57 -6.98 2.63 13.08
C LEU A 57 -7.52 3.33 14.34
N SER A 58 -7.53 4.66 14.33
CA SER A 58 -8.01 5.47 15.45
C SER A 58 -9.31 6.20 15.12
N GLY A 59 -10.04 6.63 16.14
CA GLY A 59 -11.23 7.46 16.00
C GLY A 59 -12.41 6.79 15.29
N SER A 60 -13.06 7.49 14.37
CA SER A 60 -14.22 7.03 13.59
C SER A 60 -13.85 6.08 12.45
N LEU A 61 -12.57 5.99 12.09
CA LEU A 61 -12.09 5.28 10.90
C LEU A 61 -12.44 3.78 10.85
N PRO A 62 -12.34 2.99 11.95
CA PRO A 62 -12.73 1.57 11.91
C PRO A 62 -14.22 1.39 11.58
N ARG A 63 -15.09 2.23 12.17
CA ARG A 63 -16.54 2.17 11.90
C ARG A 63 -16.85 2.54 10.45
N LEU A 64 -16.19 3.56 9.93
CA LEU A 64 -16.35 4.02 8.57
C LEU A 64 -15.93 2.94 7.56
N LEU A 65 -14.77 2.29 7.77
CA LEU A 65 -14.33 1.16 6.94
C LEU A 65 -15.31 -0.03 7.03
N ALA A 66 -15.81 -0.33 8.22
CA ALA A 66 -16.78 -1.40 8.38
C ALA A 66 -18.10 -1.10 7.64
N SER A 67 -18.59 0.15 7.70
CA SER A 67 -19.78 0.59 6.96
C SER A 67 -19.58 0.53 5.44
N LEU A 68 -18.41 0.98 4.96
CA LEU A 68 -18.07 0.88 3.54
C LEU A 68 -18.08 -0.58 3.06
N ARG A 69 -17.50 -1.47 3.84
CA ARG A 69 -17.40 -2.89 3.52
C ARG A 69 -18.75 -3.59 3.52
N LYS A 70 -19.61 -3.30 4.53
CA LYS A 70 -20.96 -3.88 4.63
C LYS A 70 -21.89 -3.43 3.51
N GLY A 71 -21.49 -2.43 2.72
CA GLY A 71 -22.34 -1.85 1.70
C GLY A 71 -23.46 -0.99 2.28
N ASP A 72 -23.23 -0.39 3.47
CA ASP A 72 -24.20 0.52 4.08
C ASP A 72 -24.57 1.63 3.10
N ARG A 73 -25.81 2.12 3.21
CA ARG A 73 -26.29 3.19 2.32
C ARG A 73 -25.40 4.41 2.46
N ILE A 74 -25.04 5.01 1.35
CA ILE A 74 -24.14 6.16 1.32
C ILE A 74 -24.60 7.31 2.22
N ARG A 75 -25.89 7.45 2.43
CA ARG A 75 -26.46 8.46 3.34
C ARG A 75 -26.03 8.24 4.78
N GLN A 76 -26.01 6.99 5.25
CA GLN A 76 -25.54 6.64 6.60
C GLN A 76 -24.03 6.90 6.74
N ILE A 77 -23.28 6.64 5.67
CA ILE A 77 -21.84 6.93 5.61
C ILE A 77 -21.62 8.44 5.62
N SER A 78 -22.43 9.22 4.88
CA SER A 78 -22.35 10.69 4.88
C SER A 78 -22.64 11.28 6.26
N ASP A 79 -23.62 10.73 6.99
CA ASP A 79 -23.94 11.16 8.36
C ASP A 79 -22.75 10.91 9.33
N GLN A 80 -22.07 9.76 9.17
CA GLN A 80 -20.86 9.46 9.95
C GLN A 80 -19.72 10.44 9.63
N ILE A 81 -19.52 10.77 8.34
CA ILE A 81 -18.52 11.73 7.88
C ILE A 81 -18.81 13.12 8.41
N ALA A 82 -20.09 13.55 8.36
CA ALA A 82 -20.49 14.87 8.85
C ALA A 82 -20.25 15.05 10.35
N GLY A 83 -20.27 13.96 11.13
CA GLY A 83 -19.96 13.93 12.55
C GLY A 83 -18.46 14.09 12.89
N ASP A 84 -17.57 14.02 11.88
CA ASP A 84 -16.11 14.11 12.05
C ASP A 84 -15.54 15.19 11.10
N PRO A 85 -15.33 16.42 11.59
CA PRO A 85 -14.86 17.54 10.76
C PRO A 85 -13.50 17.29 10.10
N GLU A 86 -12.61 16.51 10.72
CA GLU A 86 -11.30 16.19 10.17
C GLU A 86 -11.44 15.23 8.97
N VAL A 87 -12.23 14.17 9.14
CA VAL A 87 -12.54 13.23 8.07
C VAL A 87 -13.24 13.95 6.92
N LEU A 88 -14.22 14.79 7.21
CA LEU A 88 -14.91 15.60 6.20
C LEU A 88 -13.93 16.47 5.40
N ALA A 89 -13.08 17.23 6.09
CA ALA A 89 -12.08 18.08 5.43
C ALA A 89 -11.11 17.29 4.56
N ASN A 90 -10.69 16.10 5.01
CA ASN A 90 -9.82 15.21 4.26
C ASN A 90 -10.50 14.67 2.99
N ILE A 91 -11.77 14.26 3.09
CA ILE A 91 -12.56 13.81 1.94
C ILE A 91 -12.74 14.97 0.95
N MET A 92 -13.11 16.16 1.41
CA MET A 92 -13.28 17.32 0.54
C MET A 92 -11.98 17.74 -0.17
N ARG A 93 -10.83 17.57 0.48
CA ARG A 93 -9.52 17.75 -0.18
C ARG A 93 -9.26 16.67 -1.23
N ALA A 94 -9.57 15.42 -0.92
CA ALA A 94 -9.34 14.29 -1.82
C ALA A 94 -10.18 14.40 -3.10
N VAL A 95 -11.50 14.64 -2.98
CA VAL A 95 -12.41 14.75 -4.14
C VAL A 95 -12.06 15.93 -5.05
N ASN A 96 -11.41 16.96 -4.50
CA ASN A 96 -10.93 18.12 -5.25
C ASN A 96 -9.48 17.97 -5.74
N SER A 97 -8.82 16.88 -5.45
CA SER A 97 -7.46 16.62 -5.95
C SER A 97 -7.47 16.32 -7.46
N PRO A 98 -6.35 16.54 -8.18
CA PRO A 98 -6.26 16.22 -9.60
C PRO A 98 -6.62 14.78 -9.96
N PHE A 99 -6.42 13.85 -9.02
CA PHE A 99 -6.69 12.41 -9.22
C PHE A 99 -8.19 12.09 -9.32
N TYR A 100 -9.04 12.74 -8.48
CA TYR A 100 -10.49 12.50 -8.44
C TYR A 100 -11.29 13.56 -9.18
N ARG A 101 -10.69 14.70 -9.50
CA ARG A 101 -11.38 15.84 -10.10
C ARG A 101 -11.68 15.61 -11.58
N LEU A 102 -12.91 15.21 -11.87
CA LEU A 102 -13.37 14.97 -13.23
C LEU A 102 -13.79 16.26 -13.97
N ARG A 103 -13.99 17.39 -13.27
CA ARG A 103 -14.46 18.65 -13.82
C ARG A 103 -13.69 19.85 -13.28
N SER A 104 -13.78 20.98 -13.99
CA SER A 104 -13.12 22.23 -13.61
C SER A 104 -13.72 22.89 -12.36
N LYS A 105 -14.98 22.60 -12.02
CA LYS A 105 -15.64 23.18 -10.84
C LYS A 105 -15.25 22.43 -9.57
N LYS A 106 -15.01 23.21 -8.51
CA LYS A 106 -14.75 22.68 -7.17
C LYS A 106 -16.00 21.98 -6.63
N ILE A 107 -15.78 20.83 -5.98
CA ILE A 107 -16.81 20.10 -5.25
C ILE A 107 -16.91 20.70 -3.85
N GLU A 108 -18.11 21.10 -3.43
CA GLU A 108 -18.33 21.85 -2.19
C GLU A 108 -19.03 21.03 -1.08
N SER A 109 -19.60 19.86 -1.44
CA SER A 109 -20.28 18.99 -0.49
C SER A 109 -20.08 17.51 -0.81
N VAL A 110 -20.30 16.63 0.19
CA VAL A 110 -20.28 15.18 0.01
C VAL A 110 -21.39 14.73 -0.94
N ASP A 111 -22.57 15.36 -0.86
CA ASP A 111 -23.68 15.05 -1.78
C ASP A 111 -23.32 15.40 -3.24
N GLN A 112 -22.65 16.52 -3.45
CA GLN A 112 -22.14 16.87 -4.78
C GLN A 112 -21.07 15.90 -5.25
N ALA A 113 -20.17 15.45 -4.37
CA ALA A 113 -19.19 14.43 -4.66
C ALA A 113 -19.87 13.12 -5.07
N LEU A 114 -20.92 12.72 -4.35
CA LEU A 114 -21.72 11.53 -4.65
C LEU A 114 -22.34 11.60 -6.05
N VAL A 115 -22.93 12.75 -6.43
CA VAL A 115 -23.52 12.95 -7.77
C VAL A 115 -22.48 12.85 -8.88
N ILE A 116 -21.24 13.34 -8.62
CA ILE A 116 -20.18 13.41 -9.64
C ILE A 116 -19.41 12.09 -9.74
N LEU A 117 -19.04 11.48 -8.60
CA LEU A 117 -18.21 10.28 -8.53
C LEU A 117 -19.03 8.99 -8.51
N GLY A 118 -20.32 9.11 -8.19
CA GLY A 118 -21.17 7.97 -7.91
C GLY A 118 -20.87 7.30 -6.56
N GLU A 119 -21.67 6.32 -6.21
CA GLU A 119 -21.51 5.59 -4.94
C GLU A 119 -20.18 4.83 -4.85
N LYS A 120 -19.76 4.16 -5.92
CA LYS A 120 -18.46 3.48 -5.97
C LYS A 120 -17.31 4.46 -5.75
N GLY A 121 -17.28 5.55 -6.50
CA GLY A 121 -16.18 6.53 -6.42
C GLY A 121 -16.06 7.19 -5.05
N ILE A 122 -17.18 7.55 -4.40
CA ILE A 122 -17.11 8.15 -3.07
C ILE A 122 -16.64 7.13 -2.00
N ARG A 123 -17.04 5.86 -2.12
CA ARG A 123 -16.53 4.79 -1.25
C ARG A 123 -15.01 4.64 -1.38
N GLU A 124 -14.47 4.68 -2.58
CA GLU A 124 -13.03 4.63 -2.85
C GLU A 124 -12.30 5.83 -2.23
N VAL A 125 -12.83 7.04 -2.39
CA VAL A 125 -12.26 8.25 -1.79
C VAL A 125 -12.23 8.15 -0.27
N ILE A 126 -13.33 7.71 0.34
CA ILE A 126 -13.41 7.54 1.80
C ILE A 126 -12.38 6.52 2.27
N ALA A 127 -12.27 5.37 1.59
CA ALA A 127 -11.28 4.35 1.91
C ALA A 127 -9.84 4.90 1.79
N ALA A 128 -9.52 5.61 0.72
CA ALA A 128 -8.22 6.23 0.52
C ALA A 128 -7.88 7.25 1.61
N VAL A 129 -8.82 8.15 1.95
CA VAL A 129 -8.63 9.14 3.01
C VAL A 129 -8.40 8.48 4.37
N THR A 130 -9.17 7.43 4.65
CA THR A 130 -9.08 6.65 5.89
C THR A 130 -7.72 5.95 6.02
N MET A 131 -7.19 5.43 4.91
CA MET A 131 -5.93 4.69 4.89
C MET A 131 -4.69 5.59 4.84
N LYS A 132 -4.80 6.81 4.32
CA LYS A 132 -3.65 7.70 4.11
C LYS A 132 -2.79 7.92 5.36
N PRO A 133 -3.32 8.17 6.57
CA PRO A 133 -2.50 8.35 7.77
C PRO A 133 -1.68 7.11 8.15
N ILE A 134 -2.19 5.91 7.78
CA ILE A 134 -1.51 4.65 8.01
C ILE A 134 -0.37 4.46 7.04
N MET A 135 -0.54 4.96 5.81
CA MET A 135 0.41 4.88 4.71
C MET A 135 1.54 5.92 4.78
N THR A 136 1.66 6.66 5.88
CA THR A 136 2.68 7.70 6.08
C THR A 136 3.72 7.23 7.10
N ILE A 137 5.01 7.33 6.76
CA ILE A 137 6.13 6.94 7.61
C ILE A 137 6.56 8.09 8.52
N GLN A 138 6.29 9.33 8.10
CA GLN A 138 6.65 10.59 8.79
C GLN A 138 8.18 10.84 8.90
N SER A 139 8.98 10.14 8.09
CA SER A 139 10.44 10.29 8.14
C SER A 139 11.05 10.74 6.82
N ASN A 140 10.34 10.56 5.71
CA ASN A 140 10.79 10.95 4.38
C ASN A 140 9.57 11.20 3.47
N GLU A 141 9.30 12.48 3.18
CA GLU A 141 8.14 12.90 2.36
C GLU A 141 8.19 12.33 0.93
N GLY A 142 9.38 12.13 0.37
CA GLY A 142 9.54 11.55 -0.96
C GLY A 142 9.11 10.09 -1.01
N ILE A 143 9.53 9.28 -0.03
CA ILE A 143 9.14 7.88 0.10
C ILE A 143 7.64 7.77 0.39
N ASP A 144 7.11 8.60 1.30
CA ASP A 144 5.68 8.63 1.63
C ASP A 144 4.83 8.94 0.40
N SER A 145 5.24 9.91 -0.40
CA SER A 145 4.55 10.27 -1.64
C SER A 145 4.60 9.15 -2.67
N ALA A 146 5.77 8.54 -2.89
CA ALA A 146 5.95 7.46 -3.85
C ALA A 146 5.11 6.22 -3.49
N LEU A 147 5.10 5.83 -2.21
CA LEU A 147 4.30 4.70 -1.73
C LEU A 147 2.80 4.98 -1.77
N TRP A 148 2.39 6.21 -1.47
CA TRP A 148 1.00 6.61 -1.60
C TRP A 148 0.52 6.58 -3.06
N ASP A 149 1.33 7.09 -3.97
CA ASP A 149 1.07 7.06 -5.41
C ASP A 149 1.01 5.63 -5.95
N ASP A 150 1.95 4.77 -5.57
CA ASP A 150 1.95 3.34 -5.91
C ASP A 150 0.66 2.67 -5.43
N SER A 151 0.29 2.88 -4.17
CA SER A 151 -0.89 2.27 -3.56
C SER A 151 -2.21 2.74 -4.21
N THR A 152 -2.35 4.03 -4.50
CA THR A 152 -3.58 4.56 -5.11
C THR A 152 -3.71 4.16 -6.58
N LYS A 153 -2.62 4.11 -7.32
CA LYS A 153 -2.60 3.61 -8.71
C LYS A 153 -2.92 2.12 -8.76
N CYS A 154 -2.27 1.32 -7.90
CA CYS A 154 -2.53 -0.11 -7.79
C CYS A 154 -4.00 -0.39 -7.43
N ALA A 155 -4.58 0.35 -6.49
CA ALA A 155 -6.00 0.25 -6.15
C ALA A 155 -6.92 0.49 -7.35
N ALA A 156 -6.65 1.54 -8.14
CA ALA A 156 -7.42 1.83 -9.34
C ALA A 156 -7.30 0.72 -10.39
N VAL A 157 -6.09 0.17 -10.60
CA VAL A 157 -5.87 -0.94 -11.54
C VAL A 157 -6.55 -2.22 -11.05
N CYS A 158 -6.46 -2.56 -9.76
CA CYS A 158 -7.18 -3.69 -9.18
C CYS A 158 -8.68 -3.60 -9.43
N ARG A 159 -9.28 -2.42 -9.22
CA ARG A 159 -10.70 -2.20 -9.51
C ARG A 159 -11.02 -2.41 -10.98
N MET A 160 -10.21 -1.83 -11.87
CA MET A 160 -10.43 -1.94 -13.33
C MET A 160 -10.35 -3.39 -13.81
N LEU A 161 -9.37 -4.14 -13.35
CA LEU A 161 -9.22 -5.57 -13.67
C LEU A 161 -10.39 -6.39 -13.13
N SER A 162 -10.82 -6.12 -11.90
CA SER A 162 -11.95 -6.77 -11.26
C SER A 162 -13.28 -6.48 -11.96
N ASP A 163 -13.54 -5.21 -12.33
CA ASP A 163 -14.73 -4.81 -13.11
C ASP A 163 -14.68 -5.49 -14.51
N GLY A 164 -13.52 -5.56 -15.16
CA GLY A 164 -13.31 -6.21 -16.44
C GLY A 164 -13.54 -7.73 -16.40
N ALA A 165 -13.25 -8.37 -15.28
CA ALA A 165 -13.51 -9.78 -15.03
C ALA A 165 -14.96 -10.07 -14.61
N GLY A 166 -15.82 -9.05 -14.53
CA GLY A 166 -17.22 -9.20 -14.13
C GLY A 166 -17.41 -9.52 -12.64
N SER A 167 -16.45 -9.20 -11.79
CA SER A 167 -16.54 -9.43 -10.35
C SER A 167 -17.55 -8.47 -9.70
N GLU A 168 -18.39 -8.98 -8.84
CA GLU A 168 -19.34 -8.18 -8.06
C GLU A 168 -18.65 -7.39 -6.95
N ASP A 169 -17.46 -7.81 -6.49
CA ASP A 169 -16.72 -7.20 -5.39
C ASP A 169 -15.46 -6.44 -5.85
N SER A 170 -15.63 -5.51 -6.78
CA SER A 170 -14.54 -4.63 -7.21
C SER A 170 -14.03 -3.69 -6.12
N PHE A 171 -14.81 -3.46 -5.05
CA PHE A 171 -14.37 -2.66 -3.91
C PHE A 171 -13.35 -3.39 -3.04
N SER A 172 -13.51 -4.68 -2.79
CA SER A 172 -12.47 -5.49 -2.10
C SER A 172 -11.18 -5.56 -2.90
N ALA A 173 -11.26 -5.66 -4.24
CA ALA A 173 -10.08 -5.58 -5.10
C ALA A 173 -9.39 -4.21 -4.98
N TYR A 174 -10.15 -3.11 -5.00
CA TYR A 174 -9.65 -1.76 -4.76
C TYR A 174 -8.92 -1.66 -3.41
N LEU A 175 -9.54 -2.12 -2.32
CA LEU A 175 -8.93 -2.12 -0.99
C LEU A 175 -7.64 -2.94 -0.94
N SER A 176 -7.61 -4.09 -1.59
CA SER A 176 -6.41 -4.93 -1.65
C SER A 176 -5.26 -4.21 -2.33
N GLY A 177 -5.52 -3.54 -3.45
CA GLY A 177 -4.55 -2.71 -4.14
C GLY A 177 -4.10 -1.51 -3.30
N LEU A 178 -5.02 -0.86 -2.56
CA LEU A 178 -4.69 0.28 -1.70
C LEU A 178 -3.77 -0.13 -0.54
N MET A 179 -3.92 -1.35 -0.04
CA MET A 179 -3.25 -1.83 1.16
C MET A 179 -1.98 -2.65 0.89
N HIS A 180 -1.68 -3.00 -0.36
CA HIS A 180 -0.59 -3.93 -0.68
C HIS A 180 0.78 -3.50 -0.15
N SER A 181 1.04 -2.20 -0.02
CA SER A 181 2.30 -1.64 0.49
C SER A 181 2.36 -1.47 2.02
N VAL A 182 1.28 -1.80 2.76
CA VAL A 182 1.23 -1.65 4.23
C VAL A 182 2.37 -2.38 4.93
N GLY A 183 2.73 -3.57 4.44
CA GLY A 183 3.86 -4.34 4.98
C GLY A 183 5.19 -3.62 4.80
N LEU A 184 5.42 -3.03 3.64
CA LEU A 184 6.62 -2.22 3.38
C LEU A 184 6.67 -1.00 4.29
N ILE A 185 5.56 -0.30 4.45
CA ILE A 185 5.46 0.85 5.35
C ILE A 185 5.74 0.45 6.80
N ALA A 186 5.24 -0.70 7.24
CA ALA A 186 5.53 -1.21 8.57
C ALA A 186 7.05 -1.43 8.77
N ILE A 187 7.74 -2.00 7.78
CA ILE A 187 9.20 -2.19 7.80
C ILE A 187 9.93 -0.85 7.83
N LEU A 188 9.56 0.09 6.96
CA LEU A 188 10.19 1.41 6.89
C LEU A 188 10.03 2.20 8.20
N ARG A 189 8.91 2.05 8.89
CA ARG A 189 8.72 2.60 10.24
C ARG A 189 9.66 1.97 11.26
N GLN A 190 9.97 0.68 11.16
CA GLN A 190 10.97 0.06 12.04
C GLN A 190 12.38 0.57 11.70
N LEU A 191 12.68 0.72 10.42
CA LEU A 191 13.94 1.31 9.97
C LEU A 191 14.12 2.73 10.54
N ALA A 192 13.08 3.55 10.47
CA ALA A 192 13.08 4.91 11.03
C ALA A 192 13.27 4.94 12.56
N LYS A 193 12.87 3.88 13.26
CA LYS A 193 13.00 3.71 14.73
C LYS A 193 14.28 2.98 15.16
N ALA A 194 15.09 2.51 14.21
CA ALA A 194 16.31 1.77 14.55
C ALA A 194 17.19 2.53 15.54
N THR A 195 17.94 1.78 16.35
CA THR A 195 18.83 2.33 17.37
C THR A 195 19.88 3.26 16.75
N PRO A 196 20.36 4.30 17.46
CA PRO A 196 21.28 5.28 16.88
C PRO A 196 22.50 4.72 16.15
N PRO A 197 23.24 3.70 16.68
CA PRO A 197 24.37 3.11 15.94
C PRO A 197 23.91 2.46 14.62
N LEU A 198 22.87 1.64 14.69
CA LEU A 198 22.32 0.96 13.52
C LEU A 198 21.71 1.95 12.52
N LYS A 199 21.00 2.98 13.01
CA LYS A 199 20.45 4.03 12.16
C LYS A 199 21.54 4.79 11.40
N SER A 200 22.68 5.08 12.03
CA SER A 200 23.82 5.73 11.38
C SER A 200 24.37 4.90 10.24
N GLU A 201 24.48 3.60 10.41
CA GLU A 201 24.95 2.69 9.36
C GLU A 201 23.90 2.51 8.25
N LEU A 202 22.63 2.42 8.61
CA LEU A 202 21.50 2.31 7.66
C LEU A 202 21.17 3.64 6.95
N SER A 203 21.79 4.77 7.33
CA SER A 203 21.68 6.03 6.59
C SER A 203 22.59 6.10 5.36
N LYS A 204 23.48 5.14 5.20
CA LYS A 204 24.32 4.97 4.00
C LYS A 204 23.50 4.36 2.86
N PRO A 205 23.98 4.44 1.61
CA PRO A 205 23.34 3.73 0.51
C PRO A 205 23.19 2.24 0.82
N PHE A 206 22.01 1.71 0.60
CA PHE A 206 21.71 0.29 0.87
C PHE A 206 22.37 -0.63 -0.14
N THR A 207 22.61 -1.88 0.26
CA THR A 207 23.07 -2.91 -0.68
C THR A 207 21.91 -3.49 -1.48
N SER A 208 22.16 -3.91 -2.71
CA SER A 208 21.15 -4.58 -3.53
C SER A 208 20.67 -5.88 -2.89
N ALA A 209 21.55 -6.58 -2.18
CA ALA A 209 21.20 -7.79 -1.43
C ALA A 209 20.20 -7.50 -0.30
N PHE A 210 20.37 -6.38 0.43
CA PHE A 210 19.43 -5.96 1.45
C PHE A 210 18.03 -5.69 0.88
N VAL A 211 17.94 -4.95 -0.21
CA VAL A 211 16.65 -4.64 -0.85
C VAL A 211 15.94 -5.91 -1.34
N ARG A 212 16.68 -6.88 -1.90
CA ARG A 212 16.13 -8.19 -2.30
C ARG A 212 15.61 -9.00 -1.09
N GLU A 213 16.29 -8.94 0.05
CA GLU A 213 15.80 -9.59 1.29
C GLU A 213 14.56 -8.88 1.84
N LEU A 214 14.50 -7.54 1.81
CA LEU A 214 13.30 -6.80 2.19
C LEU A 214 12.10 -7.19 1.33
N ARG A 215 12.29 -7.39 0.03
CA ARG A 215 11.24 -7.84 -0.89
C ARG A 215 10.60 -9.16 -0.45
N LYS A 216 11.37 -10.08 0.08
CA LYS A 216 10.86 -11.38 0.59
C LYS A 216 10.10 -11.25 1.92
N ILE A 217 10.34 -10.19 2.66
CA ILE A 217 9.81 -10.01 4.03
C ILE A 217 8.58 -9.11 4.03
N TYR A 218 8.54 -8.07 3.19
CA TYR A 218 7.53 -7.01 3.30
C TYR A 218 6.07 -7.47 3.12
N PRO A 219 5.74 -8.55 2.40
CA PRO A 219 4.35 -9.01 2.34
C PRO A 219 3.84 -9.57 3.68
N ARG A 220 4.73 -10.10 4.54
CA ARG A 220 4.35 -10.78 5.79
C ARG A 220 3.60 -9.88 6.78
N PRO A 221 3.98 -8.61 7.04
CA PRO A 221 3.22 -7.73 7.90
C PRO A 221 1.78 -7.46 7.45
N MET A 222 1.44 -7.72 6.19
CA MET A 222 0.05 -7.59 5.71
C MET A 222 -0.91 -8.52 6.44
N GLN A 223 -0.45 -9.67 6.92
CA GLN A 223 -1.26 -10.57 7.76
C GLN A 223 -1.72 -9.90 9.06
N ILE A 224 -0.99 -8.88 9.52
CA ILE A 224 -1.30 -8.13 10.73
C ILE A 224 -2.48 -7.17 10.50
N ALA A 225 -2.74 -6.80 9.25
CA ALA A 225 -3.93 -6.03 8.87
C ALA A 225 -5.26 -6.75 9.18
N MET A 226 -5.20 -8.04 9.59
CA MET A 226 -6.33 -8.76 10.19
C MET A 226 -6.97 -8.01 11.36
N GLN A 227 -6.22 -7.16 12.07
CA GLN A 227 -6.73 -6.31 13.15
C GLN A 227 -7.69 -5.21 12.67
N TRP A 228 -7.77 -4.96 11.38
CA TRP A 228 -8.58 -3.89 10.81
C TRP A 228 -9.98 -4.36 10.38
N GLU A 229 -10.42 -5.52 10.87
CA GLU A 229 -11.74 -6.08 10.57
C GLU A 229 -12.06 -6.14 9.07
N LEU A 230 -11.06 -6.46 8.25
CA LEU A 230 -11.22 -6.61 6.81
C LEU A 230 -12.14 -7.78 6.46
N SER A 231 -12.62 -7.82 5.22
CA SER A 231 -13.40 -8.96 4.74
C SER A 231 -12.57 -10.24 4.77
N GLU A 232 -13.23 -11.39 4.96
CA GLU A 232 -12.56 -12.69 4.94
C GLU A 232 -11.83 -12.93 3.61
N GLU A 233 -12.37 -12.43 2.51
CA GLU A 233 -11.75 -12.50 1.20
C GLU A 233 -10.48 -11.65 1.11
N SER A 234 -10.50 -10.40 1.58
CA SER A 234 -9.30 -9.56 1.66
C SER A 234 -8.21 -10.22 2.52
N LEU A 235 -8.60 -10.85 3.63
CA LEU A 235 -7.65 -11.57 4.50
C LEU A 235 -7.03 -12.79 3.80
N LYS A 236 -7.82 -13.52 3.00
CA LYS A 236 -7.31 -14.65 2.19
C LYS A 236 -6.33 -14.17 1.13
N ILE A 237 -6.63 -13.07 0.44
CA ILE A 237 -5.75 -12.46 -0.57
C ILE A 237 -4.42 -12.07 0.08
N PHE A 238 -4.45 -11.38 1.23
CA PHE A 238 -3.24 -10.95 1.92
C PHE A 238 -2.43 -12.12 2.49
N ALA A 239 -3.09 -13.15 3.03
CA ALA A 239 -2.43 -14.36 3.50
C ALA A 239 -1.72 -15.09 2.36
N ALA A 240 -2.38 -15.22 1.22
CA ALA A 240 -1.82 -15.85 0.03
C ALA A 240 -0.67 -15.02 -0.57
N PHE A 241 -0.81 -13.69 -0.64
CA PHE A 241 0.25 -12.78 -1.07
C PHE A 241 1.48 -12.86 -0.16
N ALA A 242 1.27 -12.95 1.15
CA ALA A 242 2.36 -13.01 2.14
C ALA A 242 3.08 -14.36 2.18
N SER A 243 2.42 -15.45 1.78
CA SER A 243 3.02 -16.81 1.79
C SER A 243 3.74 -17.16 0.48
N ASP A 244 3.74 -16.26 -0.50
CA ASP A 244 4.22 -16.51 -1.87
C ASP A 244 3.58 -17.78 -2.49
N ASN A 245 2.41 -18.14 -1.99
CA ASN A 245 1.68 -19.30 -2.43
C ASN A 245 1.09 -19.01 -3.82
N GLN A 246 1.41 -19.82 -4.79
CA GLN A 246 0.85 -19.74 -6.16
C GLN A 246 -0.59 -20.28 -6.20
N GLY A 247 -1.38 -20.04 -5.13
CA GLY A 247 -2.79 -20.41 -5.14
C GLY A 247 -3.55 -19.67 -6.23
N ASP A 248 -4.36 -20.42 -6.98
CA ASP A 248 -5.18 -19.93 -8.12
C ASP A 248 -6.41 -19.13 -7.63
N SER A 249 -6.21 -18.10 -6.82
CA SER A 249 -7.29 -17.18 -6.47
C SER A 249 -7.33 -16.05 -7.49
N PRO A 250 -8.43 -15.89 -8.26
CA PRO A 250 -8.56 -14.79 -9.23
C PRO A 250 -8.28 -13.42 -8.63
N SER A 251 -8.69 -13.21 -7.39
CA SER A 251 -8.45 -11.94 -6.66
C SER A 251 -6.97 -11.72 -6.34
N LEU A 252 -6.21 -12.78 -6.09
CA LEU A 252 -4.75 -12.70 -5.90
C LEU A 252 -4.02 -12.42 -7.20
N GLU A 253 -4.46 -13.02 -8.30
CA GLU A 253 -3.93 -12.74 -9.64
C GLU A 253 -4.16 -11.29 -10.02
N ILE A 254 -5.37 -10.77 -9.81
CA ILE A 254 -5.69 -9.35 -10.02
C ILE A 254 -4.74 -8.44 -9.22
N LEU A 255 -4.48 -8.76 -7.97
CA LEU A 255 -3.56 -7.97 -7.13
C LEU A 255 -2.13 -8.01 -7.69
N ARG A 256 -1.62 -9.19 -8.03
CA ARG A 256 -0.26 -9.36 -8.59
C ARG A 256 -0.10 -8.62 -9.92
N GLU A 257 -1.05 -8.78 -10.81
CA GLU A 257 -1.05 -8.09 -12.10
C GLU A 257 -1.12 -6.57 -11.92
N ALA A 258 -1.97 -6.09 -11.02
CA ALA A 258 -2.07 -4.66 -10.72
C ALA A 258 -0.77 -4.08 -10.15
N ILE A 259 -0.09 -4.79 -9.25
CA ILE A 259 1.22 -4.38 -8.71
C ILE A 259 2.23 -4.32 -9.83
N PHE A 260 2.31 -5.36 -10.67
CA PHE A 260 3.23 -5.42 -11.80
C PHE A 260 3.01 -4.24 -12.75
N LEU A 261 1.79 -4.03 -13.22
CA LEU A 261 1.45 -2.97 -14.18
C LEU A 261 1.73 -1.57 -13.60
N THR A 262 1.40 -1.35 -12.33
CA THR A 262 1.59 -0.05 -11.67
C THR A 262 3.08 0.28 -11.55
N ARG A 263 3.89 -0.66 -11.11
CA ARG A 263 5.33 -0.47 -10.91
C ARG A 263 6.08 -0.39 -12.23
N ALA A 264 5.75 -1.24 -13.20
CA ALA A 264 6.31 -1.16 -14.54
C ALA A 264 6.03 0.20 -15.20
N ASN A 265 4.80 0.71 -15.09
CA ASN A 265 4.45 2.05 -15.60
C ASN A 265 5.20 3.18 -14.86
N THR A 266 5.40 3.04 -13.56
CA THR A 266 6.16 4.03 -12.77
C THR A 266 7.62 4.05 -13.22
N LEU A 267 8.26 2.90 -13.34
CA LEU A 267 9.65 2.76 -13.79
C LEU A 267 9.85 3.25 -15.23
N TRP A 268 8.92 2.93 -16.12
CA TRP A 268 8.95 3.43 -17.49
C TRP A 268 8.90 4.96 -17.56
N ARG A 269 8.06 5.60 -16.77
CA ARG A 269 7.97 7.06 -16.70
C ARG A 269 9.24 7.73 -16.17
N HIS A 270 10.01 7.02 -15.37
CA HIS A 270 11.31 7.48 -14.83
C HIS A 270 12.49 7.08 -15.73
N GLY A 271 12.26 6.48 -16.90
CA GLY A 271 13.30 6.17 -17.88
C GLY A 271 14.11 4.92 -17.59
N HIS A 272 13.65 4.07 -16.66
CA HIS A 272 14.32 2.81 -16.32
C HIS A 272 14.05 1.69 -17.34
N TYR A 273 13.05 1.84 -18.18
CA TYR A 273 12.73 0.94 -19.29
C TYR A 273 12.62 1.76 -20.58
N VAL A 274 13.44 1.42 -21.56
CA VAL A 274 13.43 1.96 -22.92
C VAL A 274 12.97 0.86 -23.88
#